data_af59ee4dca1800f916ff4d52d3de8cc2
#
_entry.id   af59ee4dca1800f916ff4d52d3de8cc2
#
_cell.length_a   1.000
_cell.length_b   1.000
_cell.length_c   1.000
_cell.angle_alpha   90.00
_cell.angle_beta   90.00
_cell.angle_gamma   90.00
#
_symmetry.space_group_name_H-M   'P 1'
#
loop_
_entity.id
_entity.type
_entity.pdbx_description
1 polymer ?
#
loop_
_entity_poly.entity_id
_entity_poly.type
_entity_poly.pdbx_seq_one_letter_code
_entity_poly.pdbx_strand_id
1 'polypeptide(L)'
;MYKRQSLFARVHNTLAKDKEIEDRWRKMPTPQTGRHLSNHVEAEVVEALRNAVVAAYPKLSHRYCALKAKWLGLETMQIWDRNAPLPIEDDKLIDWTAAQEMVLSAYAEFSPEMAEIAKQFFTKSWIDAAVKPGKAPGAFAHPTVTTVHPYVMLNYLGKPRDVMTLAHELGHGVHQVLAAQQGELLSSTPLTLAETASVFGEMLTFRKLLAAAKTPQERKVLLAGKVESMINTVVRQIAFYDFECKLHAARAEGELTPDQINACLLYTSPSPRD
;
A
#
# COMPACT_ATOMS: atom_id res chain seq x y z
N MET A 1 -18.07 18.87 9.52
CA MET A 1 -16.74 18.58 8.97
C MET A 1 -15.73 19.69 9.24
N TYR A 2 -16.08 20.96 9.15
CA TYR A 2 -15.18 22.12 9.33
C TYR A 2 -14.60 22.32 10.76
N LYS A 3 -15.25 21.82 11.80
CA LYS A 3 -14.82 22.07 13.20
C LYS A 3 -13.46 21.45 13.62
N ARG A 4 -12.88 20.53 12.82
CA ARG A 4 -11.61 19.88 13.15
C ARG A 4 -10.43 20.34 12.27
N GLN A 5 -10.69 21.14 11.24
CA GLN A 5 -9.63 21.56 10.30
C GLN A 5 -8.54 22.39 10.96
N SER A 6 -8.90 23.31 11.86
CA SER A 6 -7.92 24.11 12.61
C SER A 6 -7.03 23.26 13.50
N LEU A 7 -7.58 22.21 14.13
CA LEU A 7 -6.80 21.27 14.92
C LEU A 7 -5.81 20.49 14.05
N PHE A 8 -6.27 19.93 12.93
CA PHE A 8 -5.39 19.20 12.02
C PHE A 8 -4.34 20.10 11.37
N ALA A 9 -4.69 21.35 11.01
CA ALA A 9 -3.72 22.32 10.53
C ALA A 9 -2.65 22.60 11.57
N ARG A 10 -3.02 22.76 12.84
CA ARG A 10 -2.05 22.94 13.93
C ARG A 10 -1.13 21.71 14.06
N VAL A 11 -1.68 20.48 14.00
CA VAL A 11 -0.87 19.25 14.06
C VAL A 11 0.15 19.22 12.91
N HIS A 12 -0.29 19.47 11.66
CA HIS A 12 0.61 19.50 10.50
C HIS A 12 1.71 20.57 10.65
N ASN A 13 1.33 21.78 11.04
CA ASN A 13 2.28 22.87 11.28
C ASN A 13 3.31 22.52 12.36
N THR A 14 2.87 21.88 13.44
CA THR A 14 3.74 21.49 14.55
C THR A 14 4.72 20.41 14.12
N LEU A 15 4.23 19.32 13.49
CA LEU A 15 5.07 18.22 13.04
C LEU A 15 6.07 18.64 11.95
N ALA A 16 5.63 19.47 10.99
CA ALA A 16 6.53 19.97 9.96
C ALA A 16 7.60 20.92 10.52
N LYS A 17 7.26 21.71 11.56
CA LYS A 17 8.23 22.57 12.25
C LYS A 17 9.20 21.77 13.11
N ASP A 18 8.73 20.76 13.82
CA ASP A 18 9.56 19.85 14.60
C ASP A 18 10.61 19.17 13.70
N LYS A 19 10.15 18.64 12.57
CA LYS A 19 11.04 18.06 11.55
C LYS A 19 12.06 19.07 11.00
N GLU A 20 11.65 20.30 10.69
CA GLU A 20 12.58 21.35 10.21
C GLU A 20 13.67 21.65 11.26
N ILE A 21 13.32 21.68 12.55
CA ILE A 21 14.29 21.88 13.62
C ILE A 21 15.27 20.70 13.68
N GLU A 22 14.78 19.47 13.65
CA GLU A 22 15.63 18.28 13.64
C GLU A 22 16.56 18.27 12.42
N ASP A 23 16.03 18.51 11.23
CA ASP A 23 16.81 18.55 9.97
C ASP A 23 17.92 19.60 10.03
N ARG A 24 17.63 20.79 10.55
CA ARG A 24 18.60 21.86 10.73
C ARG A 24 19.73 21.44 11.70
N TRP A 25 19.40 20.82 12.83
CA TRP A 25 20.39 20.31 13.78
C TRP A 25 21.26 19.21 13.17
N ARG A 26 20.67 18.34 12.36
CA ARG A 26 21.36 17.26 11.64
C ARG A 26 22.02 17.70 10.32
N LYS A 27 21.89 18.97 9.95
CA LYS A 27 22.40 19.53 8.69
C LYS A 27 21.86 18.80 7.45
N MET A 28 20.61 18.33 7.50
CA MET A 28 19.94 17.74 6.36
C MET A 28 19.57 18.80 5.34
N PRO A 29 19.99 18.69 4.06
CA PRO A 29 19.75 19.73 3.04
C PRO A 29 18.29 19.89 2.65
N THR A 30 17.49 18.82 2.75
CA THR A 30 16.06 18.85 2.46
C THR A 30 15.27 18.00 3.48
N PRO A 31 13.96 18.24 3.66
CA PRO A 31 13.12 17.41 4.53
C PRO A 31 13.09 15.92 4.15
N GLN A 32 13.34 15.60 2.88
CA GLN A 32 13.33 14.23 2.36
C GLN A 32 14.65 13.49 2.62
N THR A 33 15.74 14.21 2.86
CA THR A 33 17.09 13.62 2.98
C THR A 33 17.16 12.50 4.01
N GLY A 34 16.58 12.70 5.20
CA GLY A 34 16.59 11.67 6.25
C GLY A 34 15.87 10.38 5.80
N ARG A 35 14.78 10.52 5.01
CA ARG A 35 14.05 9.38 4.45
C ARG A 35 14.87 8.69 3.35
N HIS A 36 15.52 9.44 2.47
CA HIS A 36 16.38 8.86 1.44
C HIS A 36 17.52 8.05 2.05
N LEU A 37 18.17 8.57 3.08
CA LEU A 37 19.22 7.86 3.81
C LEU A 37 18.70 6.56 4.45
N SER A 38 17.56 6.60 5.14
CA SER A 38 16.98 5.43 5.78
C SER A 38 16.47 4.38 4.78
N ASN A 39 16.15 4.79 3.57
CA ASN A 39 15.70 3.92 2.48
C ASN A 39 16.83 3.47 1.54
N HIS A 40 18.07 3.89 1.80
CA HIS A 40 19.24 3.57 0.98
C HIS A 40 19.01 3.91 -0.51
N VAL A 41 18.48 5.12 -0.80
CA VAL A 41 18.16 5.56 -2.15
C VAL A 41 18.65 6.99 -2.37
N GLU A 42 19.17 7.25 -3.55
CA GLU A 42 19.63 8.58 -3.99
C GLU A 42 18.41 9.46 -4.36
N ALA A 43 18.55 10.77 -4.12
CA ALA A 43 17.48 11.73 -4.39
C ALA A 43 17.08 11.76 -5.88
N GLU A 44 18.06 11.60 -6.78
CA GLU A 44 17.86 11.58 -8.23
C GLU A 44 17.01 10.40 -8.68
N VAL A 45 17.14 9.23 -8.02
CA VAL A 45 16.29 8.05 -8.30
C VAL A 45 14.84 8.31 -7.90
N VAL A 46 14.63 8.93 -6.74
CA VAL A 46 13.29 9.29 -6.27
C VAL A 46 12.64 10.32 -7.20
N GLU A 47 13.40 11.34 -7.63
CA GLU A 47 12.89 12.36 -8.55
C GLU A 47 12.60 11.78 -9.94
N ALA A 48 13.44 10.88 -10.45
CA ALA A 48 13.19 10.19 -11.71
C ALA A 48 11.90 9.34 -11.65
N LEU A 49 11.69 8.60 -10.55
CA LEU A 49 10.46 7.84 -10.32
C LEU A 49 9.24 8.75 -10.26
N ARG A 50 9.30 9.82 -9.48
CA ARG A 50 8.23 10.81 -9.38
C ARG A 50 7.86 11.37 -10.75
N ASN A 51 8.85 11.83 -11.52
CA ASN A 51 8.61 12.43 -12.83
C ASN A 51 8.02 11.43 -13.83
N ALA A 52 8.49 10.17 -13.82
CA ALA A 52 7.95 9.12 -14.67
C ALA A 52 6.47 8.81 -14.33
N VAL A 53 6.12 8.75 -13.04
CA VAL A 53 4.74 8.49 -12.60
C VAL A 53 3.82 9.66 -12.93
N VAL A 54 4.24 10.91 -12.69
CA VAL A 54 3.45 12.10 -13.03
C VAL A 54 3.20 12.18 -14.54
N ALA A 55 4.23 11.94 -15.37
CA ALA A 55 4.08 11.89 -16.82
C ALA A 55 3.13 10.78 -17.32
N ALA A 56 2.96 9.73 -16.51
CA ALA A 56 2.06 8.62 -16.84
C ALA A 56 0.60 8.84 -16.41
N TYR A 57 0.26 9.86 -15.63
CA TYR A 57 -1.11 10.11 -15.15
C TYR A 57 -2.17 10.08 -16.26
N PRO A 58 -2.01 10.77 -17.42
CA PRO A 58 -3.01 10.75 -18.46
C PRO A 58 -3.25 9.36 -19.04
N LYS A 59 -2.20 8.55 -19.14
CA LYS A 59 -2.25 7.19 -19.73
C LYS A 59 -2.77 6.13 -18.76
N LEU A 60 -2.62 6.34 -17.47
CA LEU A 60 -2.96 5.36 -16.42
C LEU A 60 -4.19 5.79 -15.63
N SER A 61 -4.04 6.72 -14.68
CA SER A 61 -5.12 7.06 -13.75
C SER A 61 -6.29 7.75 -14.42
N HIS A 62 -6.08 8.72 -15.30
CA HIS A 62 -7.18 9.42 -15.97
C HIS A 62 -7.93 8.48 -16.91
N ARG A 63 -7.19 7.66 -17.68
CA ARG A 63 -7.80 6.64 -18.53
C ARG A 63 -8.62 5.63 -17.73
N TYR A 64 -8.09 5.16 -16.59
CA TYR A 64 -8.81 4.24 -15.71
C TYR A 64 -10.06 4.88 -15.12
N CYS A 65 -9.98 6.11 -14.63
CA CYS A 65 -11.13 6.85 -14.10
C CYS A 65 -12.23 7.00 -15.16
N ALA A 66 -11.86 7.37 -16.39
CA ALA A 66 -12.81 7.48 -17.50
C ALA A 66 -13.48 6.13 -17.84
N LEU A 67 -12.71 5.03 -17.78
CA LEU A 67 -13.23 3.69 -18.01
C LEU A 67 -14.16 3.25 -16.86
N LYS A 68 -13.78 3.50 -15.61
CA LYS A 68 -14.58 3.18 -14.42
C LYS A 68 -15.88 3.99 -14.39
N ALA A 69 -15.86 5.28 -14.76
CA ALA A 69 -17.06 6.10 -14.90
C ALA A 69 -18.08 5.44 -15.84
N LYS A 70 -17.63 4.97 -17.02
CA LYS A 70 -18.49 4.25 -17.96
C LYS A 70 -19.08 2.96 -17.36
N TRP A 71 -18.30 2.21 -16.60
CA TRP A 71 -18.79 0.99 -15.94
C TRP A 71 -19.83 1.27 -14.85
N LEU A 72 -19.71 2.43 -14.18
CA LEU A 72 -20.66 2.89 -13.16
C LEU A 72 -21.86 3.65 -13.73
N GLY A 73 -21.91 3.90 -15.04
CA GLY A 73 -22.97 4.69 -15.69
C GLY A 73 -22.90 6.18 -15.35
N LEU A 74 -21.71 6.69 -15.00
CA LEU A 74 -21.48 8.08 -14.65
C LEU A 74 -20.88 8.84 -15.85
N GLU A 75 -21.26 10.10 -16.01
CA GLU A 75 -20.62 11.01 -16.97
C GLU A 75 -19.19 11.35 -16.51
N THR A 76 -19.04 11.67 -15.22
CA THR A 76 -17.77 12.02 -14.61
C THR A 76 -17.71 11.45 -13.19
N MET A 77 -16.58 10.81 -12.83
CA MET A 77 -16.36 10.35 -11.48
C MET A 77 -16.13 11.51 -10.51
N GLN A 78 -16.67 11.38 -9.32
CA GLN A 78 -16.35 12.22 -8.18
C GLN A 78 -15.30 11.52 -7.29
N ILE A 79 -14.68 12.27 -6.40
CA ILE A 79 -13.63 11.72 -5.52
C ILE A 79 -14.13 10.55 -4.64
N TRP A 80 -15.41 10.55 -4.28
CA TRP A 80 -16.02 9.47 -3.49
C TRP A 80 -16.34 8.21 -4.31
N ASP A 81 -16.43 8.32 -5.64
CA ASP A 81 -16.68 7.18 -6.54
C ASP A 81 -15.40 6.35 -6.79
N ARG A 82 -14.24 6.89 -6.42
CA ARG A 82 -12.95 6.25 -6.69
C ARG A 82 -12.87 4.80 -6.22
N ASN A 83 -13.37 4.52 -5.02
CA ASN A 83 -13.36 3.18 -4.42
C ASN A 83 -14.72 2.47 -4.54
N ALA A 84 -15.67 3.00 -5.32
CA ALA A 84 -16.95 2.35 -5.53
C ALA A 84 -16.74 0.96 -6.19
N PRO A 85 -17.38 -0.09 -5.69
CA PRO A 85 -17.33 -1.41 -6.32
C PRO A 85 -17.99 -1.34 -7.70
N LEU A 86 -17.54 -2.19 -8.62
CA LEU A 86 -18.23 -2.35 -9.89
C LEU A 86 -19.63 -2.94 -9.65
N PRO A 87 -20.66 -2.56 -10.45
CA PRO A 87 -22.01 -3.08 -10.33
C PRO A 87 -22.11 -4.50 -10.90
N ILE A 88 -21.29 -5.39 -10.39
CA ILE A 88 -21.21 -6.82 -10.73
C ILE A 88 -21.28 -7.56 -9.42
N GLU A 89 -22.31 -8.36 -9.24
CA GLU A 89 -22.42 -9.20 -8.05
C GLU A 89 -21.31 -10.24 -8.07
N ASP A 90 -20.46 -10.21 -7.08
CA ASP A 90 -19.44 -11.21 -6.77
C ASP A 90 -19.54 -11.52 -5.27
N ASP A 91 -20.52 -12.35 -4.92
CA ASP A 91 -20.76 -12.79 -3.54
C ASP A 91 -19.94 -14.03 -3.18
N LYS A 92 -18.99 -14.41 -4.04
CA LYS A 92 -18.17 -15.59 -3.82
C LYS A 92 -17.26 -15.37 -2.63
N LEU A 93 -17.53 -16.14 -1.58
CA LEU A 93 -16.64 -16.24 -0.43
C LEU A 93 -15.69 -17.43 -0.60
N ILE A 94 -14.45 -17.21 -0.23
CA ILE A 94 -13.37 -18.21 -0.18
C ILE A 94 -13.15 -18.52 1.29
N ASP A 95 -13.36 -19.76 1.70
CA ASP A 95 -13.11 -20.15 3.08
C ASP A 95 -11.62 -20.11 3.42
N TRP A 96 -11.31 -20.10 4.72
CA TRP A 96 -9.94 -19.94 5.19
C TRP A 96 -9.01 -21.07 4.72
N THR A 97 -9.50 -22.32 4.67
CA THR A 97 -8.72 -23.47 4.23
C THR A 97 -8.39 -23.37 2.73
N ALA A 98 -9.39 -23.04 1.91
CA ALA A 98 -9.19 -22.83 0.49
C ALA A 98 -8.23 -21.67 0.19
N ALA A 99 -8.26 -20.59 1.00
CA ALA A 99 -7.32 -19.49 0.88
C ALA A 99 -5.87 -19.92 1.19
N GLN A 100 -5.68 -20.70 2.26
CA GLN A 100 -4.37 -21.27 2.61
C GLN A 100 -3.83 -22.14 1.47
N GLU A 101 -4.62 -23.07 0.97
CA GLU A 101 -4.22 -23.95 -0.14
C GLU A 101 -3.87 -23.17 -1.40
N MET A 102 -4.64 -22.13 -1.73
CA MET A 102 -4.41 -21.27 -2.88
C MET A 102 -3.07 -20.54 -2.77
N VAL A 103 -2.79 -19.90 -1.63
CA VAL A 103 -1.55 -19.16 -1.41
C VAL A 103 -0.36 -20.11 -1.39
N LEU A 104 -0.43 -21.22 -0.65
CA LEU A 104 0.66 -22.19 -0.56
C LEU A 104 0.95 -22.84 -1.91
N SER A 105 -0.09 -23.17 -2.69
CA SER A 105 0.11 -23.74 -4.03
C SER A 105 0.72 -22.72 -5.00
N ALA A 106 0.34 -21.45 -4.91
CA ALA A 106 0.91 -20.38 -5.71
C ALA A 106 2.40 -20.18 -5.38
N TYR A 107 2.75 -20.22 -4.12
CA TYR A 107 4.15 -20.11 -3.67
C TYR A 107 4.98 -21.33 -4.07
N ALA A 108 4.42 -22.54 -3.94
CA ALA A 108 5.10 -23.79 -4.28
C ALA A 108 5.41 -23.90 -5.80
N GLU A 109 4.58 -23.35 -6.66
CA GLU A 109 4.87 -23.30 -8.10
C GLU A 109 6.08 -22.43 -8.45
N PHE A 110 6.36 -21.44 -7.63
CA PHE A 110 7.55 -20.60 -7.78
C PHE A 110 8.76 -21.20 -7.06
N SER A 111 8.61 -21.51 -5.75
CA SER A 111 9.65 -22.07 -4.91
C SER A 111 9.05 -22.95 -3.81
N PRO A 112 9.37 -24.25 -3.81
CA PRO A 112 9.00 -25.14 -2.71
C PRO A 112 9.47 -24.64 -1.34
N GLU A 113 10.65 -24.06 -1.25
CA GLU A 113 11.20 -23.49 0.00
C GLU A 113 10.34 -22.32 0.50
N MET A 114 9.93 -21.40 -0.38
CA MET A 114 9.03 -20.30 -0.05
C MET A 114 7.72 -20.82 0.53
N ALA A 115 7.15 -21.86 -0.07
CA ALA A 115 5.91 -22.47 0.41
C ALA A 115 6.08 -23.17 1.78
N GLU A 116 7.19 -23.86 2.01
CA GLU A 116 7.45 -24.51 3.30
C GLU A 116 7.66 -23.48 4.44
N ILE A 117 8.30 -22.36 4.17
CA ILE A 117 8.38 -21.26 5.13
C ILE A 117 6.98 -20.69 5.41
N ALA A 118 6.20 -20.38 4.38
CA ALA A 118 4.83 -19.86 4.51
C ALA A 118 3.89 -20.82 5.26
N LYS A 119 4.03 -22.12 5.05
CA LYS A 119 3.24 -23.17 5.71
C LYS A 119 3.41 -23.16 7.23
N GLN A 120 4.59 -22.76 7.73
CA GLN A 120 4.82 -22.68 9.18
C GLN A 120 3.89 -21.65 9.84
N PHE A 121 3.57 -20.56 9.15
CA PHE A 121 2.65 -19.54 9.67
C PHE A 121 1.25 -20.10 9.96
N PHE A 122 0.79 -21.06 9.17
CA PHE A 122 -0.48 -21.73 9.38
C PHE A 122 -0.38 -22.83 10.44
N THR A 123 0.61 -23.70 10.32
CA THR A 123 0.71 -24.88 11.20
C THR A 123 1.13 -24.54 12.63
N LYS A 124 1.86 -23.44 12.83
CA LYS A 124 2.34 -22.97 14.14
C LYS A 124 1.52 -21.79 14.70
N SER A 125 0.40 -21.45 14.05
CA SER A 125 -0.52 -20.38 14.49
C SER A 125 0.15 -19.01 14.62
N TRP A 126 1.00 -18.63 13.64
CA TRP A 126 1.66 -17.33 13.61
C TRP A 126 0.79 -16.25 12.93
N ILE A 127 -0.47 -16.57 12.61
CA ILE A 127 -1.44 -15.67 11.96
C ILE A 127 -2.65 -15.46 12.86
N ASP A 128 -2.97 -14.22 13.18
CA ASP A 128 -4.26 -13.82 13.73
C ASP A 128 -5.18 -13.30 12.62
N ALA A 129 -6.01 -14.17 12.05
CA ALA A 129 -6.89 -13.88 10.92
C ALA A 129 -8.33 -13.55 11.30
N ALA A 130 -8.79 -13.97 12.49
CA ALA A 130 -10.20 -13.84 12.87
C ALA A 130 -10.60 -12.38 13.12
N VAL A 131 -11.76 -11.97 12.59
CA VAL A 131 -12.37 -10.68 12.92
C VAL A 131 -12.92 -10.73 14.33
N LYS A 132 -12.55 -9.75 15.17
CA LYS A 132 -12.97 -9.65 16.57
C LYS A 132 -13.33 -8.22 16.94
N PRO A 133 -14.31 -7.99 17.85
CA PRO A 133 -14.56 -6.66 18.38
C PRO A 133 -13.29 -6.06 19.01
N GLY A 134 -12.99 -4.79 18.71
CA GLY A 134 -11.83 -4.08 19.23
C GLY A 134 -10.49 -4.39 18.55
N LYS A 135 -10.44 -5.36 17.63
CA LYS A 135 -9.25 -5.62 16.80
C LYS A 135 -9.00 -4.46 15.83
N ALA A 136 -7.75 -4.06 15.70
CA ALA A 136 -7.36 -3.02 14.76
C ALA A 136 -7.72 -3.39 13.31
N PRO A 137 -8.21 -2.44 12.49
CA PRO A 137 -8.45 -2.67 11.07
C PRO A 137 -7.12 -2.79 10.31
N GLY A 138 -7.18 -3.37 9.11
CA GLY A 138 -6.02 -3.56 8.24
C GLY A 138 -5.33 -4.89 8.44
N ALA A 139 -4.07 -4.96 7.99
CA ALA A 139 -3.20 -6.12 8.11
C ALA A 139 -1.75 -5.65 8.27
N PHE A 140 -0.91 -6.48 8.85
CA PHE A 140 0.54 -6.27 8.90
C PHE A 140 1.29 -7.58 9.18
N ALA A 141 2.55 -7.62 8.77
CA ALA A 141 3.52 -8.60 9.22
C ALA A 141 4.58 -7.91 10.11
N HIS A 142 4.91 -8.52 11.25
CA HIS A 142 5.88 -7.96 12.20
C HIS A 142 7.01 -8.97 12.44
N PRO A 143 8.28 -8.60 12.21
CA PRO A 143 9.42 -9.53 12.27
C PRO A 143 9.77 -9.96 13.69
N THR A 144 9.35 -9.22 14.72
CA THR A 144 9.80 -9.39 16.12
C THR A 144 11.32 -9.18 16.25
N VAL A 145 12.04 -10.17 16.74
CA VAL A 145 13.52 -10.20 16.80
C VAL A 145 14.04 -11.42 16.07
N THR A 146 15.30 -11.42 15.67
CA THR A 146 15.89 -12.46 14.80
C THR A 146 15.88 -13.88 15.40
N THR A 147 15.74 -14.01 16.70
CA THR A 147 15.67 -15.29 17.43
C THR A 147 14.24 -15.80 17.63
N VAL A 148 13.24 -15.04 17.20
CA VAL A 148 11.80 -15.36 17.30
C VAL A 148 11.17 -15.25 15.92
N HIS A 149 10.10 -16.01 15.67
CA HIS A 149 9.40 -15.98 14.39
C HIS A 149 8.57 -14.68 14.20
N PRO A 150 8.33 -14.26 12.95
CA PRO A 150 7.40 -13.18 12.65
C PRO A 150 5.96 -13.55 13.01
N TYR A 151 5.11 -12.52 13.14
CA TYR A 151 3.66 -12.65 13.27
C TYR A 151 2.96 -11.90 12.14
N VAL A 152 1.83 -12.45 11.69
CA VAL A 152 0.93 -11.82 10.74
C VAL A 152 -0.41 -11.56 11.40
N MET A 153 -0.94 -10.35 11.23
CA MET A 153 -2.29 -9.98 11.63
C MET A 153 -3.07 -9.53 10.39
N LEU A 154 -4.28 -10.01 10.22
CA LEU A 154 -5.22 -9.55 9.21
C LEU A 154 -6.67 -9.73 9.70
N ASN A 155 -7.62 -9.16 8.96
CA ASN A 155 -9.04 -9.35 9.20
C ASN A 155 -9.63 -10.10 7.99
N TYR A 156 -9.79 -11.42 8.09
CA TYR A 156 -10.23 -12.27 6.99
C TYR A 156 -11.75 -12.43 6.99
N LEU A 157 -12.41 -11.96 5.93
CA LEU A 157 -13.86 -12.03 5.72
C LEU A 157 -14.25 -12.96 4.55
N GLY A 158 -13.27 -13.55 3.89
CA GLY A 158 -13.49 -14.50 2.78
C GLY A 158 -13.57 -13.87 1.39
N LYS A 159 -13.39 -12.58 1.24
CA LYS A 159 -13.41 -11.94 -0.09
C LYS A 159 -12.12 -12.24 -0.86
N PRO A 160 -12.15 -12.24 -2.21
CA PRO A 160 -10.93 -12.39 -3.01
C PRO A 160 -9.82 -11.41 -2.61
N ARG A 161 -10.17 -10.17 -2.22
CA ARG A 161 -9.23 -9.20 -1.69
C ARG A 161 -8.54 -9.66 -0.41
N ASP A 162 -9.24 -10.38 0.45
CA ASP A 162 -8.65 -10.85 1.72
C ASP A 162 -7.62 -11.96 1.48
N VAL A 163 -7.83 -12.80 0.43
CA VAL A 163 -6.83 -13.76 -0.04
C VAL A 163 -5.58 -13.06 -0.55
N MET A 164 -5.77 -11.95 -1.29
CA MET A 164 -4.65 -11.13 -1.77
C MET A 164 -3.88 -10.49 -0.59
N THR A 165 -4.60 -9.99 0.42
CA THR A 165 -4.00 -9.45 1.64
C THR A 165 -3.22 -10.53 2.40
N LEU A 166 -3.78 -11.74 2.55
CA LEU A 166 -3.08 -12.87 3.16
C LEU A 166 -1.77 -13.19 2.43
N ALA A 167 -1.81 -13.25 1.10
CA ALA A 167 -0.61 -13.49 0.30
C ALA A 167 0.41 -12.35 0.42
N HIS A 168 -0.04 -11.10 0.51
CA HIS A 168 0.80 -9.94 0.73
C HIS A 168 1.55 -10.03 2.07
N GLU A 169 0.82 -10.23 3.17
CA GLU A 169 1.42 -10.31 4.51
C GLU A 169 2.31 -11.54 4.68
N LEU A 170 1.95 -12.67 4.08
CA LEU A 170 2.82 -13.84 4.03
C LEU A 170 4.10 -13.61 3.24
N GLY A 171 4.04 -12.82 2.17
CA GLY A 171 5.23 -12.40 1.43
C GLY A 171 6.23 -11.65 2.33
N HIS A 172 5.74 -10.71 3.13
CA HIS A 172 6.53 -10.08 4.18
C HIS A 172 7.05 -11.10 5.21
N GLY A 173 6.17 -11.99 5.69
CA GLY A 173 6.53 -12.99 6.69
C GLY A 173 7.65 -13.92 6.23
N VAL A 174 7.58 -14.43 5.00
CA VAL A 174 8.65 -15.24 4.40
C VAL A 174 9.96 -14.45 4.30
N HIS A 175 9.88 -13.21 3.81
CA HIS A 175 11.04 -12.33 3.73
C HIS A 175 11.69 -12.10 5.11
N GLN A 176 10.88 -11.86 6.14
CA GLN A 176 11.36 -11.64 7.51
C GLN A 176 12.04 -12.88 8.10
N VAL A 177 11.51 -14.08 7.84
CA VAL A 177 12.16 -15.34 8.24
C VAL A 177 13.54 -15.48 7.58
N LEU A 178 13.66 -15.20 6.29
CA LEU A 178 14.92 -15.27 5.57
C LEU A 178 15.89 -14.16 6.00
N ALA A 179 15.41 -12.95 6.21
CA ALA A 179 16.22 -11.81 6.64
C ALA A 179 16.77 -11.99 8.06
N ALA A 180 16.07 -12.70 8.95
CA ALA A 180 16.56 -12.98 10.32
C ALA A 180 17.93 -13.63 10.35
N GLN A 181 18.28 -14.41 9.33
CA GLN A 181 19.59 -15.07 9.21
C GLN A 181 20.76 -14.08 9.03
N GLN A 182 20.47 -12.82 8.66
CA GLN A 182 21.48 -11.76 8.55
C GLN A 182 21.89 -11.16 9.91
N GLY A 183 21.22 -11.55 10.99
CA GLY A 183 21.47 -11.04 12.34
C GLY A 183 20.82 -9.70 12.62
N GLU A 184 20.85 -9.25 13.87
CA GLU A 184 20.10 -8.08 14.37
C GLU A 184 20.41 -6.77 13.61
N LEU A 185 21.66 -6.59 13.17
CA LEU A 185 22.05 -5.34 12.51
C LEU A 185 21.63 -5.25 11.03
N LEU A 186 21.41 -6.39 10.36
CA LEU A 186 21.18 -6.46 8.92
C LEU A 186 19.82 -7.07 8.53
N SER A 187 19.02 -7.53 9.50
CA SER A 187 17.69 -8.11 9.24
C SER A 187 16.62 -7.07 8.92
N SER A 188 16.84 -5.81 9.29
CA SER A 188 15.88 -4.73 9.02
C SER A 188 15.89 -4.38 7.53
N THR A 189 14.71 -4.44 6.90
CA THR A 189 14.56 -4.15 5.47
C THR A 189 14.13 -2.70 5.27
N PRO A 190 14.84 -1.91 4.44
CA PRO A 190 14.40 -0.56 4.08
C PRO A 190 13.08 -0.60 3.31
N LEU A 191 12.25 0.44 3.45
CA LEU A 191 10.92 0.50 2.83
C LEU A 191 10.93 0.33 1.30
N THR A 192 12.01 0.79 0.65
CA THR A 192 12.22 0.62 -0.80
C THR A 192 12.26 -0.84 -1.27
N LEU A 193 12.59 -1.77 -0.39
CA LEU A 193 12.70 -3.21 -0.70
C LEU A 193 11.61 -4.04 -0.03
N ALA A 194 10.99 -3.54 1.04
CA ALA A 194 10.03 -4.30 1.84
C ALA A 194 8.86 -4.83 1.00
N GLU A 195 8.27 -3.96 0.17
CA GLU A 195 7.10 -4.31 -0.63
C GLU A 195 7.42 -5.21 -1.85
N THR A 196 8.69 -5.40 -2.20
CA THR A 196 9.08 -6.31 -3.28
C THR A 196 8.62 -7.74 -3.00
N ALA A 197 8.83 -8.22 -1.77
CA ALA A 197 8.45 -9.58 -1.37
C ALA A 197 6.93 -9.74 -1.26
N SER A 198 6.24 -8.78 -0.65
CA SER A 198 4.79 -8.81 -0.45
C SER A 198 4.02 -8.74 -1.76
N VAL A 199 4.36 -7.79 -2.63
CA VAL A 199 3.72 -7.64 -3.95
C VAL A 199 4.03 -8.84 -4.85
N PHE A 200 5.21 -9.43 -4.73
CA PHE A 200 5.55 -10.65 -5.46
C PHE A 200 4.65 -11.83 -5.04
N GLY A 201 4.52 -12.09 -3.74
CA GLY A 201 3.63 -13.14 -3.21
C GLY A 201 2.17 -12.91 -3.59
N GLU A 202 1.74 -11.65 -3.53
CA GLU A 202 0.42 -11.23 -4.00
C GLU A 202 0.20 -11.52 -5.49
N MET A 203 1.19 -11.24 -6.36
CA MET A 203 1.08 -11.50 -7.80
C MET A 203 1.03 -12.98 -8.15
N LEU A 204 1.79 -13.82 -7.45
CA LEU A 204 1.71 -15.28 -7.62
C LEU A 204 0.28 -15.78 -7.34
N THR A 205 -0.30 -15.34 -6.23
CA THR A 205 -1.66 -15.71 -5.82
C THR A 205 -2.72 -15.12 -6.75
N PHE A 206 -2.55 -13.87 -7.20
CA PHE A 206 -3.44 -13.25 -8.17
C PHE A 206 -3.55 -14.05 -9.47
N ARG A 207 -2.43 -14.55 -9.98
CA ARG A 207 -2.43 -15.40 -11.18
C ARG A 207 -3.28 -16.66 -10.98
N LYS A 208 -3.23 -17.28 -9.79
CA LYS A 208 -4.09 -18.42 -9.44
C LYS A 208 -5.57 -18.06 -9.41
N LEU A 209 -5.91 -16.96 -8.72
CA LEU A 209 -7.29 -16.45 -8.68
C LEU A 209 -7.82 -16.16 -10.09
N LEU A 210 -7.02 -15.52 -10.93
CA LEU A 210 -7.40 -15.19 -12.29
C LEU A 210 -7.57 -16.43 -13.18
N ALA A 211 -6.75 -17.45 -12.97
CA ALA A 211 -6.87 -18.74 -13.68
C ALA A 211 -8.11 -19.53 -13.21
N ALA A 212 -8.49 -19.43 -11.95
CA ALA A 212 -9.67 -20.07 -11.38
C ALA A 212 -10.99 -19.36 -11.74
N ALA A 213 -10.96 -18.15 -12.29
CA ALA A 213 -12.15 -17.42 -12.72
C ALA A 213 -12.83 -18.12 -13.91
N LYS A 214 -14.11 -18.43 -13.73
CA LYS A 214 -14.90 -19.23 -14.69
C LYS A 214 -15.61 -18.38 -15.74
N THR A 215 -15.88 -17.12 -15.42
CA THR A 215 -16.65 -16.23 -16.32
C THR A 215 -15.84 -14.99 -16.71
N PRO A 216 -16.16 -14.37 -17.86
CA PRO A 216 -15.57 -13.09 -18.24
C PRO A 216 -15.82 -11.98 -17.21
N GLN A 217 -16.95 -12.02 -16.51
CA GLN A 217 -17.31 -11.06 -15.47
C GLN A 217 -16.41 -11.20 -14.25
N GLU A 218 -16.22 -12.41 -13.72
CA GLU A 218 -15.27 -12.66 -12.62
C GLU A 218 -13.86 -12.18 -12.99
N ARG A 219 -13.39 -12.50 -14.20
CA ARG A 219 -12.09 -12.02 -14.68
C ARG A 219 -12.01 -10.49 -14.72
N LYS A 220 -13.09 -9.83 -15.19
CA LYS A 220 -13.16 -8.36 -15.26
C LYS A 220 -13.06 -7.75 -13.87
N VAL A 221 -13.80 -8.27 -12.88
CA VAL A 221 -13.77 -7.76 -11.49
C VAL A 221 -12.38 -7.92 -10.89
N LEU A 222 -11.75 -9.09 -11.02
CA LEU A 222 -10.40 -9.35 -10.53
C LEU A 222 -9.36 -8.42 -11.18
N LEU A 223 -9.40 -8.29 -12.49
CA LEU A 223 -8.47 -7.42 -13.23
C LEU A 223 -8.68 -5.94 -12.88
N ALA A 224 -9.93 -5.48 -12.84
CA ALA A 224 -10.24 -4.09 -12.47
C ALA A 224 -9.77 -3.77 -11.04
N GLY A 225 -10.03 -4.67 -10.08
CA GLY A 225 -9.57 -4.52 -8.71
C GLY A 225 -8.05 -4.49 -8.59
N LYS A 226 -7.34 -5.34 -9.36
CA LYS A 226 -5.87 -5.34 -9.36
C LYS A 226 -5.29 -4.07 -9.97
N VAL A 227 -5.82 -3.62 -11.10
CA VAL A 227 -5.40 -2.35 -11.74
C VAL A 227 -5.66 -1.17 -10.82
N GLU A 228 -6.84 -1.13 -10.17
CA GLU A 228 -7.18 -0.09 -9.19
C GLU A 228 -6.20 -0.09 -8.01
N SER A 229 -5.87 -1.26 -7.48
CA SER A 229 -4.87 -1.40 -6.42
C SER A 229 -3.50 -0.86 -6.84
N MET A 230 -3.03 -1.22 -8.05
CA MET A 230 -1.75 -0.72 -8.58
C MET A 230 -1.74 0.80 -8.75
N ILE A 231 -2.82 1.38 -9.31
CA ILE A 231 -2.96 2.83 -9.47
C ILE A 231 -2.99 3.51 -8.10
N ASN A 232 -3.77 2.99 -7.16
CA ASN A 232 -3.83 3.54 -5.80
C ASN A 232 -2.49 3.45 -5.08
N THR A 233 -1.72 2.41 -5.29
CA THR A 233 -0.38 2.29 -4.70
C THR A 233 0.60 3.27 -5.33
N VAL A 234 0.76 3.25 -6.65
CA VAL A 234 1.81 4.04 -7.33
C VAL A 234 1.44 5.51 -7.42
N VAL A 235 0.28 5.81 -8.02
CA VAL A 235 -0.13 7.20 -8.30
C VAL A 235 -0.42 7.96 -7.01
N ARG A 236 -1.13 7.34 -6.08
CA ARG A 236 -1.50 7.97 -4.81
C ARG A 236 -0.28 8.22 -3.92
N GLN A 237 0.69 7.31 -3.88
CA GLN A 237 1.91 7.50 -3.09
C GLN A 237 2.75 8.67 -3.63
N ILE A 238 2.88 8.80 -4.94
CA ILE A 238 3.55 9.96 -5.54
C ILE A 238 2.80 11.26 -5.27
N ALA A 239 1.45 11.25 -5.32
CA ALA A 239 0.66 12.42 -4.95
C ALA A 239 0.86 12.84 -3.48
N PHE A 240 0.94 11.89 -2.56
CA PHE A 240 1.26 12.18 -1.15
C PHE A 240 2.69 12.68 -0.97
N TYR A 241 3.65 12.10 -1.67
CA TYR A 241 5.03 12.60 -1.67
C TYR A 241 5.11 14.06 -2.13
N ASP A 242 4.45 14.40 -3.24
CA ASP A 242 4.38 15.77 -3.75
C ASP A 242 3.68 16.72 -2.77
N PHE A 243 2.61 16.25 -2.12
CA PHE A 243 1.94 17.01 -1.08
C PHE A 243 2.87 17.31 0.10
N GLU A 244 3.55 16.31 0.62
CA GLU A 244 4.49 16.49 1.73
C GLU A 244 5.64 17.42 1.36
N CYS A 245 6.23 17.28 0.17
CA CYS A 245 7.26 18.19 -0.32
C CYS A 245 6.78 19.65 -0.32
N LYS A 246 5.58 19.92 -0.86
CA LYS A 246 4.99 21.26 -0.89
C LYS A 246 4.64 21.77 0.50
N LEU A 247 4.09 20.91 1.36
CA LEU A 247 3.74 21.25 2.73
C LEU A 247 4.98 21.70 3.52
N HIS A 248 6.07 20.93 3.46
CA HIS A 248 7.31 21.25 4.16
C HIS A 248 7.94 22.53 3.62
N ALA A 249 7.98 22.72 2.31
CA ALA A 249 8.51 23.93 1.69
C ALA A 249 7.71 25.18 2.09
N ALA A 250 6.37 25.11 1.99
CA ALA A 250 5.50 26.22 2.39
C ALA A 250 5.58 26.51 3.88
N ARG A 251 5.70 25.49 4.73
CA ARG A 251 5.83 25.65 6.19
C ARG A 251 7.15 26.29 6.63
N ALA A 252 8.22 26.10 5.86
CA ALA A 252 9.51 26.77 6.11
C ALA A 252 9.38 28.30 6.06
N GLU A 253 8.49 28.82 5.19
CA GLU A 253 8.24 30.27 5.05
C GLU A 253 7.30 30.84 6.14
N GLY A 254 6.51 29.99 6.82
CA GLY A 254 5.60 30.42 7.87
C GLY A 254 4.56 29.39 8.27
N GLU A 255 3.72 29.74 9.23
CA GLU A 255 2.61 28.89 9.65
C GLU A 255 1.51 28.88 8.58
N LEU A 256 1.00 27.69 8.24
CA LEU A 256 0.00 27.49 7.19
C LEU A 256 -1.42 27.48 7.75
N THR A 257 -2.32 28.16 7.08
CA THR A 257 -3.76 28.08 7.32
C THR A 257 -4.33 26.74 6.81
N PRO A 258 -5.52 26.30 7.28
CA PRO A 258 -6.22 25.15 6.72
C PRO A 258 -6.40 25.22 5.19
N ASP A 259 -6.73 26.41 4.67
CA ASP A 259 -6.97 26.60 3.23
C ASP A 259 -5.69 26.46 2.41
N GLN A 260 -4.55 26.94 2.92
CA GLN A 260 -3.25 26.75 2.28
C GLN A 260 -2.85 25.27 2.25
N ILE A 261 -3.07 24.52 3.33
CA ILE A 261 -2.82 23.08 3.37
C ILE A 261 -3.73 22.33 2.39
N ASN A 262 -5.02 22.69 2.34
CA ASN A 262 -5.96 22.11 1.38
C ASN A 262 -5.57 22.41 -0.07
N ALA A 263 -5.11 23.62 -0.37
CA ALA A 263 -4.60 23.99 -1.69
C ALA A 263 -3.41 23.12 -2.11
N CYS A 264 -2.45 22.87 -1.21
CA CYS A 264 -1.33 21.94 -1.50
C CYS A 264 -1.84 20.54 -1.88
N LEU A 265 -2.85 20.02 -1.15
CA LEU A 265 -3.41 18.69 -1.39
C LEU A 265 -4.15 18.61 -2.74
N LEU A 266 -4.96 19.61 -3.08
CA LEU A 266 -5.70 19.65 -4.35
C LEU A 266 -4.76 19.69 -5.56
N TYR A 267 -3.64 20.42 -5.46
CA TYR A 267 -2.65 20.51 -6.53
C TYR A 267 -1.86 19.22 -6.80
N THR A 268 -1.81 18.31 -5.85
CA THR A 268 -0.99 17.10 -5.94
C THR A 268 -1.82 15.84 -6.14
N SER A 269 -3.12 15.90 -5.83
CA SER A 269 -3.99 14.75 -5.98
C SER A 269 -4.54 14.70 -7.40
N PRO A 270 -4.22 13.67 -8.21
CA PRO A 270 -4.86 13.50 -9.51
C PRO A 270 -6.36 13.34 -9.30
N SER A 271 -7.09 14.39 -9.65
CA SER A 271 -8.55 14.42 -9.56
C SER A 271 -9.14 13.72 -10.78
N PRO A 272 -10.27 13.01 -10.66
CA PRO A 272 -11.03 12.56 -11.82
C PRO A 272 -11.47 13.67 -12.77
N ARG A 273 -11.32 14.94 -12.35
CA ARG A 273 -11.70 16.14 -13.13
C ARG A 273 -10.55 16.78 -13.89
N ASP A 274 -9.31 16.39 -13.60
CA ASP A 274 -8.12 16.85 -14.30
C ASP A 274 -7.76 15.81 -15.37
#